data_077618b43fd55a6d31071bfe21b5e7b1
#
_entry.id   077618b43fd55a6d31071bfe21b5e7b1
#
_cell.length_a   1.000
_cell.length_b   1.000
_cell.length_c   1.000
_cell.angle_alpha   90.00
_cell.angle_beta   90.00
_cell.angle_gamma   90.00
#
_symmetry.space_group_name_H-M   'P 1'
#
loop_
_entity.id
_entity.type
_entity.pdbx_description
1 polymer ?
#
loop_
_entity_poly.entity_id
_entity_poly.type
_entity_poly.pdbx_seq_one_letter_code
_entity_poly.pdbx_strand_id
1 'polypeptide(L)'
;MYLTVHSLQVDMNTNRIIIHVDMDAFYASVEMRDDKTLIGKPLIIGSMPNERGVVATCNYEARKYGIRSGMNIKEAFNRCPKGIFKHPNFDKYRSVSNSLHKILESYTDITEYIALDEGYLDLTGKVSSWEEAGKIGLEIKKRVMEELSLTCSVGLAYSKTAAKTASEEKKPDGYFEIRTREDFVKIVIDRDVRALYTVGKKTAGKLHMYGVDTVRDLQDKSDFVKKFMGKQGEYLVDLAFGYDDRKVTPYREEDTKSISKEFTFQKDVSSFKLLDDVLFILAFRVEERAKRLGLYGEGVSLKITYSDMKSITRSMLVDECSNDAYTIYENASMLLKNVKKGEIRLIGTGIYHLREEEGRQLSFNDIFSGERDIISKKVEDKWRELKNYYKIDFDEIKNSSNRLKTYEYIEKMREVMESM
;
A
#
# COMPACT_ATOMS: atom_id res chain seq x y z
N MET A 1 34.41 -8.94 -32.03
CA MET A 1 33.47 -9.70 -32.87
C MET A 1 32.61 -10.57 -31.95
N TYR A 2 31.70 -9.93 -31.16
CA TYR A 2 30.65 -10.59 -30.37
C TYR A 2 29.44 -9.62 -30.31
N LEU A 3 28.91 -9.35 -31.48
CA LEU A 3 27.62 -8.69 -31.69
C LEU A 3 26.74 -9.72 -32.41
N THR A 4 26.19 -10.69 -31.69
CA THR A 4 25.19 -11.56 -32.32
C THR A 4 24.71 -12.59 -31.30
N VAL A 5 23.76 -12.20 -30.42
CA VAL A 5 22.69 -13.11 -29.95
C VAL A 5 21.48 -12.32 -29.42
N HIS A 6 21.61 -11.02 -29.13
CA HIS A 6 20.49 -10.23 -28.64
C HIS A 6 19.61 -9.56 -29.74
N SER A 7 19.97 -9.76 -31.03
CA SER A 7 19.30 -9.05 -32.13
C SER A 7 18.20 -9.84 -32.86
N LEU A 8 17.69 -10.93 -32.26
CA LEU A 8 16.60 -11.72 -32.86
C LEU A 8 15.47 -12.09 -31.90
N GLN A 9 15.43 -11.57 -30.70
CA GLN A 9 14.15 -11.40 -30.02
C GLN A 9 13.49 -10.14 -30.59
N VAL A 10 12.91 -10.34 -31.76
CA VAL A 10 12.03 -9.39 -32.43
C VAL A 10 11.03 -8.84 -31.42
N ASP A 11 11.10 -7.60 -31.20
CA ASP A 11 10.12 -6.59 -30.77
C ASP A 11 8.64 -7.07 -30.61
N MET A 12 8.42 -8.07 -29.77
CA MET A 12 7.04 -8.48 -29.39
C MET A 12 6.39 -7.47 -28.44
N ASN A 13 7.13 -6.48 -27.95
CA ASN A 13 6.67 -5.53 -26.92
C ASN A 13 6.23 -4.17 -27.46
N THR A 14 6.47 -3.84 -28.71
CA THR A 14 6.07 -2.54 -29.30
C THR A 14 4.60 -2.43 -29.69
N ASN A 15 3.85 -3.52 -29.64
CA ASN A 15 2.42 -3.52 -29.98
C ASN A 15 1.49 -3.37 -28.77
N ARG A 16 2.03 -3.25 -27.56
CA ARG A 16 1.20 -3.04 -26.38
C ARG A 16 0.81 -1.57 -26.25
N ILE A 17 -0.43 -1.35 -25.84
CA ILE A 17 -1.00 -0.03 -25.61
C ILE A 17 -1.55 0.02 -24.19
N ILE A 18 -0.79 0.65 -23.29
CA ILE A 18 -1.11 0.71 -21.86
C ILE A 18 -1.33 2.16 -21.46
N ILE A 19 -2.43 2.42 -20.78
CA ILE A 19 -2.70 3.68 -20.09
C ILE A 19 -2.40 3.51 -18.60
N HIS A 20 -1.75 4.49 -18.00
CA HIS A 20 -1.68 4.69 -16.54
C HIS A 20 -2.43 5.96 -16.17
N VAL A 21 -3.36 5.85 -15.23
CA VAL A 21 -4.13 6.96 -14.67
C VAL A 21 -3.73 7.15 -13.21
N ASP A 22 -3.49 8.38 -12.79
CA ASP A 22 -3.08 8.73 -11.42
C ASP A 22 -3.76 10.05 -11.02
N MET A 23 -4.54 10.02 -9.94
CA MET A 23 -5.27 11.19 -9.45
C MET A 23 -4.34 12.22 -8.83
N ASP A 24 -4.51 13.48 -9.18
CA ASP A 24 -3.63 14.56 -8.70
C ASP A 24 -3.88 14.87 -7.23
N ALA A 25 -2.87 14.61 -6.37
CA ALA A 25 -2.91 14.86 -4.92
C ALA A 25 -4.20 14.34 -4.26
N PHE A 26 -4.59 13.11 -4.57
CA PHE A 26 -5.92 12.52 -4.42
C PHE A 26 -6.67 12.92 -3.15
N TYR A 27 -6.20 12.54 -1.95
CA TYR A 27 -6.93 12.83 -0.72
C TYR A 27 -7.10 14.33 -0.49
N ALA A 28 -6.05 15.12 -0.77
CA ALA A 28 -6.13 16.57 -0.61
C ALA A 28 -7.11 17.19 -1.62
N SER A 29 -7.13 16.68 -2.86
CA SER A 29 -8.07 17.13 -3.90
C SER A 29 -9.52 16.80 -3.54
N VAL A 30 -9.79 15.61 -2.97
CA VAL A 30 -11.13 15.26 -2.46
C VAL A 30 -11.56 16.21 -1.35
N GLU A 31 -10.69 16.53 -0.39
CA GLU A 31 -11.01 17.48 0.67
C GLU A 31 -11.25 18.90 0.13
N MET A 32 -10.43 19.38 -0.81
CA MET A 32 -10.62 20.70 -1.46
C MET A 32 -11.88 20.76 -2.35
N ARG A 33 -12.27 19.64 -2.96
CA ARG A 33 -13.53 19.53 -3.70
C ARG A 33 -14.72 19.76 -2.81
N ASP A 34 -14.73 19.10 -1.64
CA ASP A 34 -15.84 19.12 -0.70
C ASP A 34 -15.88 20.39 0.16
N ASP A 35 -14.70 20.97 0.45
CA ASP A 35 -14.56 22.24 1.19
C ASP A 35 -13.72 23.24 0.38
N LYS A 36 -14.41 24.14 -0.32
CA LYS A 36 -13.80 25.16 -1.18
C LYS A 36 -12.93 26.17 -0.40
N THR A 37 -13.09 26.28 0.92
CA THR A 37 -12.27 27.18 1.77
C THR A 37 -10.81 26.74 1.86
N LEU A 38 -10.51 25.48 1.50
CA LEU A 38 -9.18 24.88 1.48
C LEU A 38 -8.40 25.21 0.20
N ILE A 39 -9.07 25.65 -0.86
CA ILE A 39 -8.43 25.96 -2.16
C ILE A 39 -7.42 27.10 -1.98
N GLY A 40 -6.24 26.93 -2.60
CA GLY A 40 -5.14 27.91 -2.55
C GLY A 40 -4.36 27.93 -1.23
N LYS A 41 -4.72 27.11 -0.24
CA LYS A 41 -4.00 27.00 1.04
C LYS A 41 -3.18 25.70 1.07
N PRO A 42 -2.00 25.70 1.72
CA PRO A 42 -1.25 24.46 1.95
C PRO A 42 -2.08 23.48 2.77
N LEU A 43 -2.48 22.33 2.17
CA LEU A 43 -3.28 21.30 2.81
C LEU A 43 -2.47 20.01 2.92
N ILE A 44 -2.39 19.48 4.13
CA ILE A 44 -1.66 18.27 4.47
C ILE A 44 -2.62 17.26 5.09
N ILE A 45 -2.76 16.09 4.47
CA ILE A 45 -3.58 15.00 4.98
C ILE A 45 -2.65 13.98 5.64
N GLY A 46 -2.91 13.64 6.89
CA GLY A 46 -2.08 12.72 7.67
C GLY A 46 -2.39 12.80 9.15
N SER A 47 -1.39 12.53 10.00
CA SER A 47 -1.50 12.78 11.44
C SER A 47 -1.49 14.28 11.74
N MET A 48 -1.93 14.64 12.95
CA MET A 48 -1.84 16.02 13.40
C MET A 48 -0.41 16.37 13.87
N PRO A 49 0.01 17.65 13.87
CA PRO A 49 1.36 18.06 14.24
C PRO A 49 1.83 17.63 15.64
N ASN A 50 0.91 17.48 16.58
CA ASN A 50 1.17 17.01 17.95
C ASN A 50 1.18 15.49 18.09
N GLU A 51 0.88 14.75 17.03
CA GLU A 51 0.83 13.30 17.01
C GLU A 51 2.12 12.69 16.44
N ARG A 52 2.29 11.39 16.67
CA ARG A 52 3.25 10.56 15.96
C ARG A 52 2.63 10.09 14.65
N GLY A 53 3.31 10.36 13.54
CA GLY A 53 2.84 9.88 12.23
C GLY A 53 3.51 10.58 11.07
N VAL A 54 2.90 10.43 9.91
CA VAL A 54 3.45 10.89 8.64
C VAL A 54 2.37 11.61 7.80
N VAL A 55 2.83 12.35 6.82
CA VAL A 55 2.01 12.87 5.73
C VAL A 55 1.54 11.70 4.88
N ALA A 56 0.23 11.52 4.73
CA ALA A 56 -0.35 10.57 3.78
C ALA A 56 -0.30 11.16 2.36
N THR A 57 -0.79 12.39 2.18
CA THR A 57 -0.64 13.18 0.95
C THR A 57 -0.73 14.67 1.26
N CYS A 58 -0.39 15.50 0.27
CA CYS A 58 -0.54 16.94 0.40
C CYS A 58 -0.82 17.56 -0.99
N ASN A 59 -1.48 18.73 -1.00
CA ASN A 59 -1.74 19.46 -2.23
C ASN A 59 -0.48 20.15 -2.79
N TYR A 60 -0.60 20.72 -3.99
CA TYR A 60 0.53 21.34 -4.68
C TYR A 60 1.04 22.61 -3.96
N GLU A 61 0.18 23.32 -3.24
CA GLU A 61 0.56 24.46 -2.40
C GLU A 61 1.51 24.00 -1.29
N ALA A 62 1.18 22.90 -0.59
CA ALA A 62 2.04 22.34 0.45
C ALA A 62 3.36 21.76 -0.13
N ARG A 63 3.33 21.19 -1.34
CA ARG A 63 4.54 20.70 -2.03
C ARG A 63 5.56 21.79 -2.31
N LYS A 64 5.16 23.07 -2.44
CA LYS A 64 6.07 24.22 -2.59
C LYS A 64 6.99 24.41 -1.36
N TYR A 65 6.53 23.98 -0.19
CA TYR A 65 7.33 23.96 1.05
C TYR A 65 8.21 22.70 1.19
N GLY A 66 8.31 21.88 0.15
CA GLY A 66 9.07 20.64 0.16
C GLY A 66 8.40 19.49 0.91
N ILE A 67 7.10 19.61 1.25
CA ILE A 67 6.33 18.55 1.90
C ILE A 67 6.02 17.44 0.88
N ARG A 68 6.14 16.18 1.31
CA ARG A 68 5.90 15.00 0.45
C ARG A 68 5.24 13.88 1.28
N SER A 69 4.55 12.97 0.62
CA SER A 69 4.01 11.74 1.22
C SER A 69 5.13 10.94 1.92
N GLY A 70 4.82 10.39 3.09
CA GLY A 70 5.77 9.67 3.93
C GLY A 70 6.69 10.56 4.79
N MET A 71 6.65 11.90 4.65
CA MET A 71 7.40 12.81 5.51
C MET A 71 6.86 12.75 6.94
N ASN A 72 7.77 12.83 7.93
CA ASN A 72 7.37 12.94 9.34
C ASN A 72 6.48 14.17 9.54
N ILE A 73 5.38 14.02 10.28
CA ILE A 73 4.39 15.10 10.41
C ILE A 73 4.93 16.35 11.11
N LYS A 74 5.83 16.17 12.10
CA LYS A 74 6.48 17.29 12.78
C LYS A 74 7.44 18.04 11.85
N GLU A 75 8.14 17.33 10.97
CA GLU A 75 8.96 17.93 9.93
C GLU A 75 8.10 18.73 8.94
N ALA A 76 6.96 18.17 8.52
CA ALA A 76 6.02 18.86 7.64
C ALA A 76 5.48 20.15 8.30
N PHE A 77 5.15 20.11 9.60
CA PHE A 77 4.73 21.29 10.36
C PHE A 77 5.84 22.34 10.45
N ASN A 78 7.08 21.93 10.73
CA ASN A 78 8.21 22.86 10.78
C ASN A 78 8.46 23.56 9.44
N ARG A 79 8.21 22.87 8.31
CA ARG A 79 8.33 23.45 6.97
C ARG A 79 7.18 24.38 6.60
N CYS A 80 5.97 24.11 7.09
CA CYS A 80 4.79 24.91 6.82
C CYS A 80 3.89 25.04 8.07
N PRO A 81 4.28 25.89 9.07
CA PRO A 81 3.50 26.03 10.31
C PRO A 81 2.11 26.60 10.11
N LYS A 82 1.87 27.32 9.00
CA LYS A 82 0.55 27.87 8.62
C LYS A 82 -0.26 26.91 7.75
N GLY A 83 0.24 25.71 7.48
CA GLY A 83 -0.47 24.69 6.73
C GLY A 83 -1.70 24.17 7.49
N ILE A 84 -2.69 23.74 6.74
CA ILE A 84 -3.88 23.10 7.27
C ILE A 84 -3.62 21.61 7.35
N PHE A 85 -3.70 21.03 8.55
CA PHE A 85 -3.53 19.59 8.78
C PHE A 85 -4.89 18.95 9.03
N LYS A 86 -5.18 17.83 8.37
CA LYS A 86 -6.42 17.07 8.54
C LYS A 86 -6.14 15.58 8.60
N HIS A 87 -6.85 14.86 9.46
CA HIS A 87 -6.87 13.40 9.42
C HIS A 87 -7.50 12.89 8.13
N PRO A 88 -7.01 11.75 7.59
CA PRO A 88 -7.57 11.15 6.39
C PRO A 88 -8.96 10.55 6.67
N ASN A 89 -9.89 10.75 5.74
CA ASN A 89 -11.19 10.09 5.72
C ASN A 89 -11.18 8.96 4.66
N PHE A 90 -10.71 7.79 5.06
CA PHE A 90 -10.55 6.66 4.14
C PHE A 90 -11.87 6.14 3.56
N ASP A 91 -12.99 6.27 4.25
CA ASP A 91 -14.30 5.82 3.74
C ASP A 91 -14.74 6.70 2.56
N LYS A 92 -14.56 8.04 2.70
CA LYS A 92 -14.77 8.99 1.63
C LYS A 92 -13.86 8.69 0.43
N TYR A 93 -12.56 8.48 0.68
CA TYR A 93 -11.59 8.25 -0.40
C TYR A 93 -11.85 6.93 -1.14
N ARG A 94 -12.24 5.88 -0.42
CA ARG A 94 -12.67 4.61 -1.04
C ARG A 94 -13.91 4.77 -1.90
N SER A 95 -14.89 5.54 -1.44
CA SER A 95 -16.09 5.82 -2.24
C SER A 95 -15.75 6.51 -3.56
N VAL A 96 -14.86 7.52 -3.52
CA VAL A 96 -14.39 8.22 -4.74
C VAL A 96 -13.55 7.28 -5.62
N SER A 97 -12.67 6.48 -5.03
CA SER A 97 -11.89 5.46 -5.73
C SER A 97 -12.77 4.46 -6.49
N ASN A 98 -13.83 3.96 -5.83
CA ASN A 98 -14.78 3.05 -6.47
C ASN A 98 -15.49 3.69 -7.67
N SER A 99 -15.75 5.00 -7.62
CA SER A 99 -16.32 5.73 -8.76
C SER A 99 -15.30 5.88 -9.89
N LEU A 100 -14.02 6.16 -9.56
CA LEU A 100 -12.94 6.16 -10.54
C LEU A 100 -12.80 4.78 -11.21
N HIS A 101 -12.81 3.69 -10.44
CA HIS A 101 -12.70 2.33 -10.98
C HIS A 101 -13.82 2.05 -12.01
N LYS A 102 -15.07 2.43 -11.74
CA LYS A 102 -16.18 2.29 -12.71
C LYS A 102 -15.94 3.06 -14.00
N ILE A 103 -15.32 4.25 -13.93
CA ILE A 103 -14.94 4.99 -15.14
C ILE A 103 -13.92 4.19 -15.93
N LEU A 104 -12.85 3.70 -15.27
CA LEU A 104 -11.76 2.98 -15.94
C LEU A 104 -12.20 1.64 -16.52
N GLU A 105 -13.00 0.87 -15.79
CA GLU A 105 -13.55 -0.43 -16.22
C GLU A 105 -14.48 -0.33 -17.41
N SER A 106 -15.05 0.85 -17.71
CA SER A 106 -15.88 1.04 -18.89
C SER A 106 -15.11 1.01 -20.22
N TYR A 107 -13.76 1.10 -20.18
CA TYR A 107 -12.91 1.08 -21.38
C TYR A 107 -12.27 -0.29 -21.63
N THR A 108 -11.99 -1.04 -20.59
CA THR A 108 -11.38 -2.38 -20.67
C THR A 108 -11.61 -3.17 -19.39
N ASP A 109 -11.77 -4.48 -19.53
CA ASP A 109 -11.79 -5.46 -18.45
C ASP A 109 -10.40 -5.83 -17.91
N ILE A 110 -9.33 -5.41 -18.61
CA ILE A 110 -7.95 -5.63 -18.20
C ILE A 110 -7.46 -4.38 -17.48
N THR A 111 -7.85 -4.23 -16.21
CA THR A 111 -7.44 -3.12 -15.34
C THR A 111 -6.67 -3.65 -14.13
N GLU A 112 -5.61 -2.95 -13.74
CA GLU A 112 -4.82 -3.28 -12.54
C GLU A 112 -4.72 -2.05 -11.64
N TYR A 113 -5.34 -2.12 -10.47
CA TYR A 113 -5.25 -1.06 -9.47
C TYR A 113 -4.06 -1.29 -8.54
N ILE A 114 -3.22 -0.27 -8.38
CA ILE A 114 -2.05 -0.31 -7.51
C ILE A 114 -2.36 0.33 -6.16
N ALA A 115 -3.17 1.40 -6.18
CA ALA A 115 -3.62 2.15 -5.02
C ALA A 115 -5.08 2.60 -5.22
N LEU A 116 -5.61 3.39 -4.30
CA LEU A 116 -6.96 3.94 -4.40
C LEU A 116 -7.12 4.96 -5.54
N ASP A 117 -6.02 5.54 -5.99
CA ASP A 117 -5.96 6.69 -6.90
C ASP A 117 -5.22 6.42 -8.20
N GLU A 118 -4.67 5.23 -8.38
CA GLU A 118 -3.92 4.91 -9.60
C GLU A 118 -4.18 3.50 -10.12
N GLY A 119 -4.15 3.38 -11.44
CA GLY A 119 -4.33 2.07 -12.10
C GLY A 119 -3.84 2.06 -13.54
N TYR A 120 -3.62 0.85 -14.02
CA TYR A 120 -3.30 0.57 -15.41
C TYR A 120 -4.50 0.03 -16.16
N LEU A 121 -4.59 0.39 -17.44
CA LEU A 121 -5.53 -0.16 -18.41
C LEU A 121 -4.74 -0.75 -19.57
N ASP A 122 -5.02 -1.98 -19.96
CA ASP A 122 -4.48 -2.56 -21.19
C ASP A 122 -5.53 -2.44 -22.30
N LEU A 123 -5.20 -1.63 -23.31
CA LEU A 123 -6.02 -1.40 -24.49
C LEU A 123 -5.52 -2.21 -25.71
N THR A 124 -4.53 -3.07 -25.52
CA THR A 124 -3.95 -3.88 -26.59
C THR A 124 -5.04 -4.75 -27.24
N GLY A 125 -5.19 -4.62 -28.56
CA GLY A 125 -6.21 -5.32 -29.33
C GLY A 125 -7.66 -4.78 -29.16
N LYS A 126 -7.86 -3.77 -28.29
CA LYS A 126 -9.16 -3.09 -28.12
C LYS A 126 -9.26 -1.80 -28.92
N VAL A 127 -8.14 -1.22 -29.28
CA VAL A 127 -8.02 -0.02 -30.14
C VAL A 127 -7.26 -0.37 -31.40
N SER A 128 -7.55 0.37 -32.47
CA SER A 128 -6.95 0.16 -33.79
C SER A 128 -5.65 0.99 -33.97
N SER A 129 -5.45 2.01 -33.14
CA SER A 129 -4.29 2.93 -33.28
C SER A 129 -3.93 3.63 -31.96
N TRP A 130 -2.72 4.19 -31.92
CA TRP A 130 -2.26 5.07 -30.83
C TRP A 130 -3.13 6.33 -30.70
N GLU A 131 -3.61 6.86 -31.79
CA GLU A 131 -4.48 8.05 -31.84
C GLU A 131 -5.83 7.75 -31.18
N GLU A 132 -6.37 6.55 -31.35
CA GLU A 132 -7.60 6.10 -30.70
C GLU A 132 -7.36 5.93 -29.18
N ALA A 133 -6.26 5.30 -28.80
CA ALA A 133 -5.87 5.19 -27.40
C ALA A 133 -5.68 6.55 -26.72
N GLY A 134 -5.08 7.49 -27.45
CA GLY A 134 -4.91 8.88 -26.99
C GLY A 134 -6.24 9.59 -26.73
N LYS A 135 -7.23 9.39 -27.60
CA LYS A 135 -8.59 9.92 -27.40
C LYS A 135 -9.22 9.34 -26.12
N ILE A 136 -9.06 8.04 -25.89
CA ILE A 136 -9.53 7.40 -24.65
C ILE A 136 -8.86 8.02 -23.42
N GLY A 137 -7.54 8.23 -23.44
CA GLY A 137 -6.82 8.87 -22.34
C GLY A 137 -7.34 10.28 -22.02
N LEU A 138 -7.63 11.07 -23.03
CA LEU A 138 -8.22 12.41 -22.87
C LEU A 138 -9.68 12.35 -22.42
N GLU A 139 -10.44 11.38 -22.89
CA GLU A 139 -11.82 11.15 -22.45
C GLU A 139 -11.89 10.74 -20.98
N ILE A 140 -10.98 9.85 -20.51
CA ILE A 140 -10.87 9.50 -19.09
C ILE A 140 -10.68 10.77 -18.25
N LYS A 141 -9.74 11.65 -18.62
CA LYS A 141 -9.51 12.92 -17.91
C LYS A 141 -10.79 13.77 -17.85
N LYS A 142 -11.47 13.91 -18.99
CA LYS A 142 -12.73 14.66 -19.10
C LYS A 142 -13.80 14.07 -18.17
N ARG A 143 -14.02 12.76 -18.20
CA ARG A 143 -15.01 12.08 -17.37
C ARG A 143 -14.69 12.18 -15.88
N VAL A 144 -13.41 12.04 -15.49
CA VAL A 144 -12.98 12.24 -14.11
C VAL A 144 -13.33 13.65 -13.62
N MET A 145 -13.14 14.67 -14.46
CA MET A 145 -13.53 16.04 -14.13
C MET A 145 -15.05 16.21 -14.05
N GLU A 146 -15.79 15.67 -15.00
CA GLU A 146 -17.26 15.83 -15.10
C GLU A 146 -18.00 15.04 -14.01
N GLU A 147 -17.57 13.79 -13.77
CA GLU A 147 -18.26 12.88 -12.85
C GLU A 147 -17.78 13.00 -11.40
N LEU A 148 -16.48 13.31 -11.18
CA LEU A 148 -15.88 13.33 -9.84
C LEU A 148 -15.48 14.74 -9.37
N SER A 149 -15.46 15.74 -10.26
CA SER A 149 -14.94 17.09 -10.03
C SER A 149 -13.50 17.08 -9.49
N LEU A 150 -12.67 16.21 -10.04
CA LEU A 150 -11.25 16.00 -9.70
C LEU A 150 -10.42 15.98 -10.99
N THR A 151 -9.09 16.20 -10.86
CA THR A 151 -8.14 16.02 -11.95
C THR A 151 -7.35 14.72 -11.81
N CYS A 152 -6.95 14.18 -12.95
CA CYS A 152 -5.98 13.08 -13.00
C CYS A 152 -4.95 13.34 -14.09
N SER A 153 -3.78 12.75 -13.93
CA SER A 153 -2.72 12.74 -14.94
C SER A 153 -2.69 11.38 -15.62
N VAL A 154 -2.58 11.38 -16.94
CA VAL A 154 -2.67 10.19 -17.78
C VAL A 154 -1.40 10.01 -18.60
N GLY A 155 -0.83 8.81 -18.55
CA GLY A 155 0.30 8.37 -19.35
C GLY A 155 -0.10 7.25 -20.30
N LEU A 156 0.16 7.41 -21.59
CA LEU A 156 -0.05 6.37 -22.61
C LEU A 156 1.32 5.85 -23.05
N ALA A 157 1.55 4.54 -23.00
CA ALA A 157 2.83 3.96 -23.38
C ALA A 157 2.75 2.47 -23.77
N TYR A 158 3.89 1.96 -24.27
CA TYR A 158 4.06 0.57 -24.70
C TYR A 158 4.26 -0.42 -23.53
N SER A 159 4.53 0.07 -22.32
CA SER A 159 4.78 -0.77 -21.12
C SER A 159 4.27 -0.09 -19.85
N LYS A 160 4.12 -0.86 -18.77
CA LYS A 160 3.67 -0.34 -17.48
C LYS A 160 4.62 0.72 -16.92
N THR A 161 5.93 0.47 -16.96
CA THR A 161 6.93 1.44 -16.48
C THR A 161 6.88 2.73 -17.29
N ALA A 162 6.82 2.63 -18.62
CA ALA A 162 6.74 3.80 -19.49
C ALA A 162 5.43 4.57 -19.28
N ALA A 163 4.29 3.89 -19.11
CA ALA A 163 3.00 4.52 -18.86
C ALA A 163 2.98 5.29 -17.52
N LYS A 164 3.56 4.70 -16.46
CA LYS A 164 3.70 5.39 -15.18
C LYS A 164 4.65 6.57 -15.26
N THR A 165 5.77 6.45 -15.96
CA THR A 165 6.69 7.57 -16.22
C THR A 165 5.95 8.68 -16.97
N ALA A 166 5.21 8.33 -18.04
CA ALA A 166 4.45 9.29 -18.84
C ALA A 166 3.43 10.08 -17.99
N SER A 167 2.71 9.42 -17.10
CA SER A 167 1.72 10.09 -16.24
C SER A 167 2.34 11.12 -15.27
N GLU A 168 3.64 10.98 -14.94
CA GLU A 168 4.34 11.92 -14.05
C GLU A 168 4.91 13.16 -14.80
N GLU A 169 5.10 13.08 -16.14
CA GLU A 169 5.84 14.10 -16.91
C GLU A 169 5.19 15.49 -16.93
N LYS A 170 3.85 15.52 -16.88
CA LYS A 170 3.10 16.77 -16.96
C LYS A 170 2.11 16.97 -15.80
N LYS A 171 2.38 16.36 -14.62
CA LYS A 171 1.54 16.61 -13.44
C LYS A 171 1.58 18.08 -13.01
N PRO A 172 0.44 18.64 -12.53
CA PRO A 172 -0.90 18.06 -12.44
C PRO A 172 -1.71 18.21 -13.73
N ASP A 173 -2.81 17.44 -13.79
CA ASP A 173 -3.78 17.47 -14.91
C ASP A 173 -3.14 17.24 -16.28
N GLY A 174 -2.08 16.42 -16.29
CA GLY A 174 -1.26 16.16 -17.46
C GLY A 174 -1.78 15.05 -18.36
N TYR A 175 -1.30 15.07 -19.59
CA TYR A 175 -1.36 13.97 -20.54
C TYR A 175 -0.02 13.89 -21.27
N PHE A 176 0.55 12.68 -21.32
CA PHE A 176 1.82 12.46 -22.02
C PHE A 176 1.88 11.05 -22.64
N GLU A 177 2.60 10.93 -23.78
CA GLU A 177 2.79 9.67 -24.48
C GLU A 177 4.25 9.28 -24.57
N ILE A 178 4.53 8.00 -24.38
CA ILE A 178 5.84 7.38 -24.63
C ILE A 178 5.60 6.14 -25.49
N ARG A 179 5.77 6.31 -26.81
CA ARG A 179 5.38 5.27 -27.78
C ARG A 179 6.46 4.21 -27.99
N THR A 180 7.74 4.56 -27.81
CA THR A 180 8.87 3.67 -28.06
C THR A 180 9.81 3.55 -26.87
N ARG A 181 10.64 2.49 -26.87
CA ARG A 181 11.71 2.32 -25.85
C ARG A 181 12.73 3.44 -25.91
N GLU A 182 13.08 3.87 -27.12
CA GLU A 182 14.01 4.94 -27.36
C GLU A 182 13.52 6.26 -26.75
N ASP A 183 12.22 6.56 -26.87
CA ASP A 183 11.62 7.74 -26.26
C ASP A 183 11.64 7.65 -24.72
N PHE A 184 11.33 6.47 -24.17
CA PHE A 184 11.44 6.24 -22.72
C PHE A 184 12.87 6.45 -22.22
N VAL A 185 13.85 5.79 -22.86
CA VAL A 185 15.26 5.92 -22.49
C VAL A 185 15.73 7.37 -22.55
N LYS A 186 15.40 8.11 -23.61
CA LYS A 186 15.74 9.57 -23.73
C LYS A 186 15.21 10.38 -22.55
N ILE A 187 14.04 10.03 -22.02
CA ILE A 187 13.42 10.75 -20.90
C ILE A 187 14.15 10.44 -19.58
N VAL A 188 14.56 9.20 -19.34
CA VAL A 188 15.05 8.77 -18.04
C VAL A 188 16.57 8.70 -17.92
N ILE A 189 17.31 8.67 -19.05
CA ILE A 189 18.73 8.30 -19.09
C ILE A 189 19.62 9.12 -18.15
N ASP A 190 19.39 10.42 -18.03
CA ASP A 190 20.17 11.34 -17.20
C ASP A 190 19.54 11.61 -15.82
N ARG A 191 18.44 10.93 -15.51
CA ARG A 191 17.78 11.02 -14.20
C ARG A 191 18.44 10.08 -13.20
N ASP A 192 18.30 10.43 -11.90
CA ASP A 192 18.63 9.52 -10.79
C ASP A 192 17.94 8.15 -10.99
N VAL A 193 18.60 7.07 -10.60
CA VAL A 193 18.06 5.69 -10.73
C VAL A 193 16.68 5.52 -10.12
N ARG A 194 16.26 6.38 -9.19
CA ARG A 194 14.90 6.39 -8.62
C ARG A 194 13.81 6.81 -9.61
N ALA A 195 14.18 7.30 -10.78
CA ALA A 195 13.23 7.53 -11.87
C ALA A 195 12.64 6.21 -12.41
N LEU A 196 13.36 5.11 -12.21
CA LEU A 196 12.86 3.78 -12.57
C LEU A 196 11.87 3.27 -11.53
N TYR A 197 10.71 2.85 -11.99
CA TYR A 197 9.71 2.21 -11.13
C TYR A 197 10.35 1.05 -10.35
N THR A 198 9.99 0.89 -9.08
CA THR A 198 10.55 -0.06 -8.10
C THR A 198 11.89 0.30 -7.46
N VAL A 199 12.58 1.34 -7.92
CA VAL A 199 13.80 1.82 -7.25
C VAL A 199 13.48 2.77 -6.11
N GLY A 200 13.26 2.22 -4.92
CA GLY A 200 13.08 2.99 -3.69
C GLY A 200 14.41 3.48 -3.08
N LYS A 201 14.32 4.31 -2.03
CA LYS A 201 15.49 4.87 -1.33
C LYS A 201 16.56 3.85 -0.94
N LYS A 202 16.15 2.65 -0.48
CA LYS A 202 17.11 1.58 -0.08
C LYS A 202 17.86 1.01 -1.27
N THR A 203 17.18 0.76 -2.37
CA THR A 203 17.78 0.24 -3.61
C THR A 203 18.71 1.30 -4.23
N ALA A 204 18.23 2.55 -4.34
CA ALA A 204 19.04 3.66 -4.81
C ALA A 204 20.30 3.85 -3.94
N GLY A 205 20.17 3.86 -2.61
CA GLY A 205 21.32 3.99 -1.71
C GLY A 205 22.37 2.91 -1.92
N LYS A 206 21.96 1.65 -2.21
CA LYS A 206 22.92 0.58 -2.56
C LYS A 206 23.62 0.86 -3.89
N LEU A 207 22.91 1.34 -4.89
CA LEU A 207 23.46 1.67 -6.21
C LEU A 207 24.43 2.85 -6.13
N HIS A 208 24.03 3.93 -5.46
CA HIS A 208 24.84 5.13 -5.25
C HIS A 208 26.18 4.82 -4.54
N MET A 209 26.21 3.89 -3.58
CA MET A 209 27.47 3.46 -2.91
C MET A 209 28.52 2.92 -3.89
N TYR A 210 28.11 2.50 -5.09
CA TYR A 210 28.99 1.98 -6.14
C TYR A 210 29.07 2.93 -7.34
N GLY A 211 28.64 4.19 -7.17
CA GLY A 211 28.68 5.22 -8.20
C GLY A 211 27.74 4.92 -9.37
N VAL A 212 26.61 4.28 -9.09
CA VAL A 212 25.50 4.09 -10.05
C VAL A 212 24.40 5.06 -9.62
N ASP A 213 24.51 6.30 -10.06
CA ASP A 213 23.65 7.41 -9.62
C ASP A 213 22.50 7.65 -10.60
N THR A 214 22.78 7.54 -11.88
CA THR A 214 21.85 7.78 -12.98
C THR A 214 21.44 6.48 -13.68
N VAL A 215 20.38 6.57 -14.49
CA VAL A 215 19.99 5.45 -15.37
C VAL A 215 21.09 5.15 -16.38
N ARG A 216 21.85 6.16 -16.82
CA ARG A 216 23.03 6.01 -17.68
C ARG A 216 24.10 5.16 -17.00
N ASP A 217 24.47 5.47 -15.76
CA ASP A 217 25.45 4.68 -15.00
C ASP A 217 25.00 3.24 -14.84
N LEU A 218 23.69 3.02 -14.69
CA LEU A 218 23.11 1.68 -14.57
C LEU A 218 23.22 0.89 -15.89
N GLN A 219 23.07 1.55 -17.04
CA GLN A 219 23.33 0.94 -18.35
C GLN A 219 24.83 0.65 -18.55
N ASP A 220 25.70 1.62 -18.28
CA ASP A 220 27.15 1.52 -18.46
C ASP A 220 27.77 0.45 -17.56
N LYS A 221 27.22 0.28 -16.34
CA LYS A 221 27.68 -0.71 -15.36
C LYS A 221 26.76 -1.94 -15.28
N SER A 222 26.04 -2.27 -16.33
CA SER A 222 25.00 -3.30 -16.35
C SER A 222 25.51 -4.66 -15.84
N ASP A 223 26.69 -5.14 -16.29
CA ASP A 223 27.25 -6.42 -15.86
C ASP A 223 27.58 -6.44 -14.37
N PHE A 224 28.13 -5.33 -13.85
CA PHE A 224 28.37 -5.16 -12.41
C PHE A 224 27.07 -5.24 -11.63
N VAL A 225 26.04 -4.50 -12.03
CA VAL A 225 24.74 -4.46 -11.33
C VAL A 225 24.06 -5.82 -11.34
N LYS A 226 24.05 -6.52 -12.49
CA LYS A 226 23.53 -7.89 -12.59
C LYS A 226 24.24 -8.84 -11.63
N LYS A 227 25.56 -8.80 -11.57
CA LYS A 227 26.36 -9.64 -10.67
C LYS A 227 26.14 -9.28 -9.20
N PHE A 228 26.06 -8.01 -8.88
CA PHE A 228 25.95 -7.49 -7.50
C PHE A 228 24.55 -7.71 -6.89
N MET A 229 23.48 -7.56 -7.69
CA MET A 229 22.08 -7.61 -7.22
C MET A 229 21.32 -8.86 -7.69
N GLY A 230 21.93 -9.72 -8.50
CA GLY A 230 21.32 -10.93 -9.05
C GLY A 230 20.04 -10.60 -9.86
N LYS A 231 18.98 -11.39 -9.69
CA LYS A 231 17.70 -11.21 -10.42
C LYS A 231 17.14 -9.80 -10.34
N GLN A 232 17.30 -9.13 -9.19
CA GLN A 232 16.87 -7.74 -9.06
C GLN A 232 17.71 -6.82 -9.94
N GLY A 233 19.02 -7.07 -10.06
CA GLY A 233 19.92 -6.32 -10.93
C GLY A 233 19.60 -6.52 -12.40
N GLU A 234 19.32 -7.76 -12.82
CA GLU A 234 18.87 -8.07 -14.19
C GLU A 234 17.62 -7.26 -14.54
N TYR A 235 16.62 -7.34 -13.67
CA TYR A 235 15.36 -6.59 -13.86
C TYR A 235 15.56 -5.07 -13.95
N LEU A 236 16.41 -4.48 -13.09
CA LEU A 236 16.68 -3.04 -13.12
C LEU A 236 17.42 -2.62 -14.39
N VAL A 237 18.36 -3.44 -14.86
CA VAL A 237 19.07 -3.22 -16.13
C VAL A 237 18.09 -3.27 -17.30
N ASP A 238 17.20 -4.26 -17.34
CA ASP A 238 16.17 -4.35 -18.37
C ASP A 238 15.29 -3.09 -18.39
N LEU A 239 14.84 -2.62 -17.23
CA LEU A 239 14.09 -1.36 -17.13
C LEU A 239 14.89 -0.14 -17.60
N ALA A 240 16.20 -0.09 -17.31
CA ALA A 240 17.04 1.02 -17.77
C ALA A 240 17.16 1.07 -19.29
N PHE A 241 17.11 -0.07 -19.97
CA PHE A 241 17.04 -0.17 -21.44
C PHE A 241 15.63 -0.11 -22.01
N GLY A 242 14.61 0.15 -21.15
CA GLY A 242 13.22 0.29 -21.56
C GLY A 242 12.46 -1.02 -21.76
N TYR A 243 13.00 -2.14 -21.30
CA TYR A 243 12.31 -3.44 -21.35
C TYR A 243 11.44 -3.61 -20.09
N ASP A 244 10.14 -3.87 -20.30
CA ASP A 244 9.19 -4.20 -19.23
C ASP A 244 8.08 -5.09 -19.77
N ASP A 245 8.21 -6.40 -19.53
CA ASP A 245 7.28 -7.41 -20.04
C ASP A 245 6.09 -7.68 -19.11
N ARG A 246 6.02 -7.01 -17.97
CA ARG A 246 4.93 -7.22 -17.03
C ARG A 246 3.59 -6.90 -17.67
N LYS A 247 2.66 -7.84 -17.57
CA LYS A 247 1.29 -7.65 -18.03
C LYS A 247 0.51 -6.77 -17.05
N VAL A 248 -0.51 -6.08 -17.53
CA VAL A 248 -1.57 -5.55 -16.69
C VAL A 248 -2.39 -6.73 -16.22
N THR A 249 -2.42 -6.94 -14.90
CA THR A 249 -3.06 -8.10 -14.30
C THR A 249 -4.17 -7.62 -13.37
N PRO A 250 -5.45 -7.86 -13.69
CA PRO A 250 -6.55 -7.51 -12.81
C PRO A 250 -6.34 -8.13 -11.43
N TYR A 251 -6.54 -7.32 -10.38
CA TYR A 251 -6.49 -7.83 -9.01
C TYR A 251 -7.62 -8.82 -8.79
N ARG A 252 -7.27 -9.97 -8.23
CA ARG A 252 -8.23 -10.95 -7.72
C ARG A 252 -8.04 -11.08 -6.23
N GLU A 253 -9.12 -11.19 -5.50
CA GLU A 253 -9.07 -11.38 -4.04
C GLU A 253 -8.31 -12.66 -3.66
N GLU A 254 -8.35 -13.67 -4.51
CA GLU A 254 -7.62 -14.95 -4.44
C GLU A 254 -6.08 -14.77 -4.44
N ASP A 255 -5.57 -13.67 -5.03
CA ASP A 255 -4.14 -13.37 -5.08
C ASP A 255 -3.58 -12.81 -3.76
N THR A 256 -4.43 -12.65 -2.74
CA THR A 256 -4.03 -12.16 -1.42
C THR A 256 -3.11 -13.18 -0.73
N LYS A 257 -1.85 -12.81 -0.47
CA LYS A 257 -0.83 -13.69 0.12
C LYS A 257 -0.82 -13.71 1.64
N SER A 258 -1.28 -12.63 2.26
CA SER A 258 -1.35 -12.46 3.71
C SER A 258 -2.36 -11.40 4.11
N ILE A 259 -2.93 -11.52 5.29
CA ILE A 259 -3.81 -10.52 5.89
C ILE A 259 -3.21 -10.13 7.24
N SER A 260 -2.86 -8.85 7.43
CA SER A 260 -2.28 -8.36 8.68
C SER A 260 -2.85 -7.02 9.10
N LYS A 261 -2.73 -6.74 10.40
CA LYS A 261 -3.01 -5.43 11.02
C LYS A 261 -1.86 -5.04 11.94
N GLU A 262 -1.47 -3.77 11.83
CA GLU A 262 -0.39 -3.18 12.62
C GLU A 262 -0.88 -1.88 13.27
N PHE A 263 -0.34 -1.61 14.46
CA PHE A 263 -0.59 -0.37 15.18
C PHE A 263 0.72 0.27 15.64
N THR A 264 0.86 1.58 15.42
CA THR A 264 2.00 2.37 15.92
C THR A 264 1.52 3.23 17.09
N PHE A 265 2.06 2.99 18.28
CA PHE A 265 1.69 3.75 19.48
C PHE A 265 2.15 5.21 19.40
N GLN A 266 1.39 6.12 19.98
CA GLN A 266 1.78 7.54 20.09
C GLN A 266 3.00 7.73 21.00
N LYS A 267 3.14 6.89 22.04
CA LYS A 267 4.35 6.73 22.87
C LYS A 267 4.77 5.29 22.88
N ASP A 268 6.06 5.04 23.01
CA ASP A 268 6.60 3.68 23.07
C ASP A 268 6.14 2.95 24.34
N VAL A 269 5.88 1.66 24.24
CA VAL A 269 5.24 0.83 25.29
C VAL A 269 6.13 -0.33 25.68
N SER A 270 6.26 -0.61 26.97
CA SER A 270 6.96 -1.80 27.52
C SER A 270 6.05 -2.77 28.25
N SER A 271 4.79 -2.41 28.50
CA SER A 271 3.83 -3.26 29.21
C SER A 271 3.45 -4.48 28.37
N PHE A 272 3.82 -5.67 28.81
CA PHE A 272 3.41 -6.92 28.17
C PHE A 272 1.89 -7.08 28.13
N LYS A 273 1.20 -6.73 29.22
CA LYS A 273 -0.28 -6.82 29.29
C LYS A 273 -0.94 -5.97 28.20
N LEU A 274 -0.51 -4.72 28.05
CA LEU A 274 -1.07 -3.85 27.02
C LEU A 274 -0.77 -4.37 25.60
N LEU A 275 0.46 -4.83 25.35
CA LEU A 275 0.85 -5.39 24.06
C LEU A 275 0.02 -6.63 23.71
N ASP A 276 -0.18 -7.52 24.67
CA ASP A 276 -0.99 -8.74 24.53
C ASP A 276 -2.46 -8.41 24.23
N ASP A 277 -3.03 -7.46 24.96
CA ASP A 277 -4.42 -7.02 24.76
C ASP A 277 -4.61 -6.32 23.40
N VAL A 278 -3.62 -5.54 22.95
CA VAL A 278 -3.64 -4.92 21.61
C VAL A 278 -3.58 -5.99 20.53
N LEU A 279 -2.81 -7.06 20.71
CA LEU A 279 -2.79 -8.16 19.74
C LEU A 279 -4.18 -8.79 19.56
N PHE A 280 -4.97 -8.93 20.63
CA PHE A 280 -6.33 -9.43 20.51
C PHE A 280 -7.22 -8.52 19.63
N ILE A 281 -7.16 -7.19 19.85
CA ILE A 281 -7.91 -6.24 19.03
C ILE A 281 -7.47 -6.30 17.57
N LEU A 282 -6.16 -6.40 17.31
CA LEU A 282 -5.62 -6.50 15.95
C LEU A 282 -6.01 -7.83 15.30
N ALA A 283 -5.99 -8.94 16.04
CA ALA A 283 -6.44 -10.25 15.58
C ALA A 283 -7.92 -10.24 15.18
N PHE A 284 -8.77 -9.57 15.96
CA PHE A 284 -10.18 -9.37 15.63
C PHE A 284 -10.35 -8.63 14.29
N ARG A 285 -9.48 -7.63 14.00
CA ARG A 285 -9.50 -6.92 12.71
C ARG A 285 -8.95 -7.77 11.55
N VAL A 286 -8.06 -8.71 11.82
CA VAL A 286 -7.59 -9.69 10.83
C VAL A 286 -8.73 -10.65 10.48
N GLU A 287 -9.43 -11.18 11.51
CA GLU A 287 -10.59 -12.05 11.34
C GLU A 287 -11.66 -11.41 10.44
N GLU A 288 -12.08 -10.17 10.73
CA GLU A 288 -13.09 -9.47 9.93
C GLU A 288 -12.72 -9.43 8.44
N ARG A 289 -11.45 -9.15 8.13
CA ARG A 289 -10.98 -9.11 6.76
C ARG A 289 -10.89 -10.51 6.15
N ALA A 290 -10.39 -11.48 6.90
CA ALA A 290 -10.25 -12.86 6.46
C ALA A 290 -11.61 -13.49 6.15
N LYS A 291 -12.59 -13.32 7.04
CA LYS A 291 -13.97 -13.81 6.84
C LYS A 291 -14.65 -13.16 5.63
N ARG A 292 -14.48 -11.85 5.43
CA ARG A 292 -15.02 -11.16 4.26
C ARG A 292 -14.46 -11.69 2.94
N LEU A 293 -13.21 -12.13 2.92
CA LEU A 293 -12.54 -12.70 1.76
C LEU A 293 -12.70 -14.22 1.63
N GLY A 294 -13.33 -14.89 2.61
CA GLY A 294 -13.43 -16.35 2.64
C GLY A 294 -12.08 -17.07 2.79
N LEU A 295 -11.07 -16.40 3.38
CA LEU A 295 -9.71 -16.90 3.45
C LEU A 295 -9.34 -17.36 4.86
N TYR A 296 -8.54 -18.44 4.94
CA TYR A 296 -7.99 -19.04 6.15
C TYR A 296 -6.47 -19.08 6.07
N GLY A 297 -5.77 -18.88 7.18
CA GLY A 297 -4.30 -18.90 7.24
C GLY A 297 -3.76 -20.19 7.85
N GLU A 298 -2.70 -20.75 7.26
CA GLU A 298 -1.93 -21.87 7.83
C GLU A 298 -0.88 -21.40 8.83
N GLY A 299 -0.63 -20.11 8.89
CA GLY A 299 0.36 -19.54 9.82
C GLY A 299 -0.05 -18.18 10.36
N VAL A 300 0.46 -17.90 11.57
CA VAL A 300 0.30 -16.64 12.27
C VAL A 300 1.65 -15.93 12.36
N SER A 301 1.66 -14.63 12.17
CA SER A 301 2.84 -13.78 12.28
C SER A 301 2.65 -12.67 13.32
N LEU A 302 3.74 -12.35 14.01
CA LEU A 302 3.90 -11.20 14.89
C LEU A 302 4.94 -10.28 14.33
N LYS A 303 4.65 -8.98 14.20
CA LYS A 303 5.60 -7.94 13.85
C LYS A 303 5.76 -6.96 15.01
N ILE A 304 6.99 -6.64 15.33
CA ILE A 304 7.36 -5.65 16.35
C ILE A 304 8.38 -4.69 15.77
N THR A 305 8.19 -3.41 16.04
CA THR A 305 9.21 -2.38 15.82
C THR A 305 9.53 -1.74 17.17
N TYR A 306 10.80 -1.74 17.54
CA TYR A 306 11.29 -1.13 18.76
C TYR A 306 11.44 0.40 18.62
N SER A 307 11.68 1.09 19.75
CA SER A 307 11.92 2.54 19.81
C SER A 307 13.11 2.98 18.93
N ASP A 308 14.13 2.11 18.77
CA ASP A 308 15.30 2.34 17.90
C ASP A 308 15.04 2.09 16.41
N MET A 309 13.76 1.90 16.01
CA MET A 309 13.31 1.62 14.65
C MET A 309 13.72 0.25 14.09
N LYS A 310 14.33 -0.63 14.88
CA LYS A 310 14.57 -2.01 14.45
C LYS A 310 13.28 -2.79 14.48
N SER A 311 12.99 -3.46 13.38
CA SER A 311 11.81 -4.31 13.25
C SER A 311 12.20 -5.78 13.23
N ILE A 312 11.38 -6.59 13.90
CA ILE A 312 11.47 -8.05 13.85
C ILE A 312 10.12 -8.62 13.45
N THR A 313 10.14 -9.73 12.74
CA THR A 313 8.97 -10.57 12.49
C THR A 313 9.23 -11.95 13.06
N ARG A 314 8.23 -12.53 13.71
CA ARG A 314 8.18 -13.91 14.15
C ARG A 314 6.95 -14.55 13.56
N SER A 315 7.03 -15.82 13.22
CA SER A 315 5.92 -16.55 12.64
C SER A 315 5.94 -18.02 13.07
N MET A 316 4.79 -18.63 13.06
CA MET A 316 4.62 -20.07 13.30
C MET A 316 3.48 -20.59 12.45
N LEU A 317 3.51 -21.86 12.09
CA LEU A 317 2.38 -22.54 11.49
C LEU A 317 1.40 -22.91 12.63
N VAL A 318 0.12 -22.95 12.29
CA VAL A 318 -0.95 -23.41 13.19
C VAL A 318 -1.31 -24.84 12.81
N ASP A 319 -1.80 -25.62 13.78
CA ASP A 319 -2.13 -27.03 13.55
C ASP A 319 -3.29 -27.19 12.56
N GLU A 320 -4.27 -26.28 12.62
CA GLU A 320 -5.38 -26.19 11.68
C GLU A 320 -5.50 -24.79 11.10
N CYS A 321 -5.80 -24.70 9.81
CA CYS A 321 -6.05 -23.41 9.15
C CYS A 321 -7.16 -22.65 9.88
N SER A 322 -6.92 -21.39 10.19
CA SER A 322 -7.90 -20.59 10.92
C SER A 322 -8.00 -19.17 10.39
N ASN A 323 -9.18 -18.57 10.57
CA ASN A 323 -9.41 -17.15 10.40
C ASN A 323 -10.10 -16.52 11.62
N ASP A 324 -10.20 -17.25 12.74
CA ASP A 324 -10.81 -16.72 13.95
C ASP A 324 -9.84 -15.89 14.79
N ALA A 325 -10.39 -14.85 15.43
CA ALA A 325 -9.62 -13.88 16.21
C ALA A 325 -8.87 -14.51 17.38
N TYR A 326 -9.48 -15.48 18.04
CA TYR A 326 -8.88 -16.04 19.25
C TYR A 326 -7.67 -16.93 18.93
N THR A 327 -7.75 -17.77 17.91
CA THR A 327 -6.62 -18.58 17.42
C THR A 327 -5.48 -17.69 16.93
N ILE A 328 -5.79 -16.63 16.17
CA ILE A 328 -4.78 -15.67 15.72
C ILE A 328 -4.11 -14.98 16.92
N TYR A 329 -4.91 -14.51 17.87
CA TYR A 329 -4.41 -13.86 19.08
C TYR A 329 -3.55 -14.79 19.95
N GLU A 330 -4.02 -16.00 20.25
CA GLU A 330 -3.32 -16.95 21.12
C GLU A 330 -1.92 -17.29 20.57
N ASN A 331 -1.83 -17.56 19.27
CA ASN A 331 -0.56 -17.82 18.60
C ASN A 331 0.35 -16.57 18.55
N ALA A 332 -0.20 -15.37 18.27
CA ALA A 332 0.56 -14.14 18.32
C ALA A 332 1.06 -13.82 19.74
N SER A 333 0.27 -14.08 20.78
CA SER A 333 0.65 -13.94 22.18
C SER A 333 1.79 -14.91 22.56
N MET A 334 1.74 -16.15 22.09
CA MET A 334 2.85 -17.11 22.28
C MET A 334 4.14 -16.61 21.62
N LEU A 335 4.05 -16.06 20.42
CA LEU A 335 5.21 -15.44 19.75
C LEU A 335 5.74 -14.24 20.53
N LEU A 336 4.85 -13.41 21.11
CA LEU A 336 5.23 -12.23 21.91
C LEU A 336 6.03 -12.60 23.15
N LYS A 337 5.69 -13.72 23.83
CA LYS A 337 6.41 -14.20 25.02
C LYS A 337 7.90 -14.48 24.74
N ASN A 338 8.23 -14.84 23.50
CA ASN A 338 9.58 -15.18 23.06
C ASN A 338 10.35 -13.98 22.46
N VAL A 339 9.80 -12.78 22.53
CA VAL A 339 10.44 -11.57 21.99
C VAL A 339 11.26 -10.88 23.09
N LYS A 340 12.41 -10.31 22.71
CA LYS A 340 13.23 -9.51 23.62
C LYS A 340 12.41 -8.36 24.19
N LYS A 341 12.43 -8.23 25.52
CA LYS A 341 11.80 -7.08 26.20
C LYS A 341 12.46 -5.75 25.79
N GLY A 342 11.67 -4.71 25.70
CA GLY A 342 12.12 -3.40 25.34
C GLY A 342 10.94 -2.44 25.10
N GLU A 343 11.26 -1.21 24.77
CA GLU A 343 10.25 -0.24 24.37
C GLU A 343 9.80 -0.51 22.93
N ILE A 344 8.53 -0.74 22.75
CA ILE A 344 7.90 -1.11 21.49
C ILE A 344 7.14 0.08 20.94
N ARG A 345 7.48 0.44 19.72
CA ARG A 345 6.86 1.50 18.93
C ARG A 345 5.67 1.01 18.12
N LEU A 346 5.75 -0.20 17.56
CA LEU A 346 4.73 -0.78 16.70
C LEU A 346 4.57 -2.25 17.03
N ILE A 347 3.33 -2.69 17.05
CA ILE A 347 2.96 -4.11 17.15
C ILE A 347 1.93 -4.45 16.06
N GLY A 348 2.01 -5.67 15.55
CA GLY A 348 1.06 -6.17 14.56
C GLY A 348 0.99 -7.68 14.52
N THR A 349 -0.13 -8.19 14.05
CA THR A 349 -0.35 -9.62 13.81
C THR A 349 -1.03 -9.83 12.46
N GLY A 350 -0.97 -11.05 11.95
CA GLY A 350 -1.60 -11.44 10.71
C GLY A 350 -1.49 -12.92 10.41
N ILE A 351 -2.22 -13.33 9.38
CA ILE A 351 -2.20 -14.68 8.85
C ILE A 351 -1.55 -14.73 7.47
N TYR A 352 -0.90 -15.83 7.16
CA TYR A 352 -0.21 -16.07 5.89
C TYR A 352 -0.38 -17.52 5.43
N HIS A 353 0.08 -17.87 4.21
CA HIS A 353 -0.24 -19.11 3.51
C HIS A 353 -1.76 -19.29 3.47
N LEU A 354 -2.41 -18.33 2.79
CA LEU A 354 -3.87 -18.27 2.75
C LEU A 354 -4.44 -19.34 1.83
N ARG A 355 -5.57 -19.92 2.24
CA ARG A 355 -6.37 -20.89 1.47
C ARG A 355 -7.85 -20.51 1.56
N GLU A 356 -8.61 -20.90 0.56
CA GLU A 356 -10.06 -20.86 0.56
C GLU A 356 -10.64 -22.03 1.38
N GLU A 357 -11.90 -21.90 1.78
CA GLU A 357 -12.58 -22.92 2.61
C GLU A 357 -12.67 -24.28 1.91
N GLU A 358 -12.82 -24.34 0.58
CA GLU A 358 -12.92 -25.58 -0.19
C GLU A 358 -11.67 -26.47 -0.13
N GLY A 359 -10.52 -25.91 0.24
CA GLY A 359 -9.26 -26.66 0.44
C GLY A 359 -9.07 -27.20 1.87
N ARG A 360 -10.02 -26.93 2.76
CA ARG A 360 -9.94 -27.35 4.16
C ARG A 360 -10.49 -28.76 4.30
N GLN A 361 -9.65 -29.71 4.72
CA GLN A 361 -10.13 -31.01 5.18
C GLN A 361 -10.92 -30.80 6.50
N LEU A 362 -12.24 -31.00 6.45
CA LEU A 362 -13.07 -30.94 7.64
C LEU A 362 -12.59 -32.01 8.64
N SER A 363 -12.21 -31.59 9.83
CA SER A 363 -11.93 -32.52 10.94
C SER A 363 -13.24 -33.03 11.54
N PHE A 364 -13.18 -34.16 12.24
CA PHE A 364 -14.33 -34.68 13.00
C PHE A 364 -14.90 -33.65 14.00
N ASN A 365 -14.06 -32.72 14.47
CA ASN A 365 -14.43 -31.66 15.40
C ASN A 365 -15.22 -30.52 14.71
N ASP A 366 -15.03 -30.27 13.42
CA ASP A 366 -15.84 -29.30 12.65
C ASP A 366 -17.30 -29.72 12.54
N ILE A 367 -17.57 -31.01 12.63
CA ILE A 367 -18.92 -31.59 12.54
C ILE A 367 -19.67 -31.46 13.86
N PHE A 368 -18.96 -31.38 14.99
CA PHE A 368 -19.55 -31.17 16.31
C PHE A 368 -19.48 -29.66 16.65
N SER A 369 -20.62 -29.00 16.67
CA SER A 369 -20.83 -27.55 16.92
C SER A 369 -20.18 -26.99 18.19
N GLY A 370 -19.57 -27.83 19.03
CA GLY A 370 -18.98 -27.44 20.32
C GLY A 370 -17.74 -26.55 20.24
N GLU A 371 -16.86 -26.66 19.21
CA GLU A 371 -15.64 -25.86 19.15
C GLU A 371 -15.91 -24.41 18.76
N ARG A 372 -16.83 -24.18 17.82
CA ARG A 372 -17.23 -22.81 17.46
C ARG A 372 -17.84 -22.07 18.64
N ASP A 373 -18.62 -22.76 19.46
CA ASP A 373 -19.21 -22.19 20.67
C ASP A 373 -18.13 -21.90 21.75
N ILE A 374 -17.12 -22.74 21.85
CA ILE A 374 -15.99 -22.54 22.78
C ILE A 374 -15.16 -21.33 22.34
N ILE A 375 -14.82 -21.20 21.06
CA ILE A 375 -14.05 -20.06 20.51
C ILE A 375 -14.85 -18.77 20.68
N SER A 376 -16.12 -18.75 20.31
CA SER A 376 -17.00 -17.59 20.49
C SER A 376 -17.06 -17.16 21.95
N LYS A 377 -17.16 -18.09 22.87
CA LYS A 377 -17.13 -17.81 24.32
C LYS A 377 -15.80 -17.22 24.77
N LYS A 378 -14.66 -17.76 24.30
CA LYS A 378 -13.33 -17.22 24.61
C LYS A 378 -13.16 -15.78 24.12
N VAL A 379 -13.68 -15.46 22.91
CA VAL A 379 -13.69 -14.09 22.36
C VAL A 379 -14.52 -13.16 23.25
N GLU A 380 -15.72 -13.57 23.65
CA GLU A 380 -16.59 -12.77 24.53
C GLU A 380 -15.96 -12.56 25.92
N ASP A 381 -15.37 -13.60 26.49
CA ASP A 381 -14.69 -13.53 27.79
C ASP A 381 -13.51 -12.57 27.73
N LYS A 382 -12.73 -12.56 26.62
CA LYS A 382 -11.62 -11.63 26.45
C LYS A 382 -12.11 -10.18 26.31
N TRP A 383 -13.18 -9.92 25.57
CA TRP A 383 -13.79 -8.58 25.52
C TRP A 383 -14.27 -8.12 26.90
N ARG A 384 -14.86 -9.02 27.70
CA ARG A 384 -15.29 -8.72 29.07
C ARG A 384 -14.11 -8.42 29.98
N GLU A 385 -13.01 -9.18 29.86
CA GLU A 385 -11.75 -8.92 30.56
C GLU A 385 -11.23 -7.51 30.23
N LEU A 386 -11.13 -7.14 28.95
CA LEU A 386 -10.68 -5.82 28.50
C LEU A 386 -11.57 -4.70 29.08
N LYS A 387 -12.88 -4.84 28.95
CA LYS A 387 -13.86 -3.88 29.50
C LYS A 387 -13.67 -3.69 31.01
N ASN A 388 -13.53 -4.77 31.74
CA ASN A 388 -13.35 -4.72 33.18
C ASN A 388 -12.00 -4.13 33.62
N TYR A 389 -10.93 -4.44 32.88
CA TYR A 389 -9.59 -3.97 33.19
C TYR A 389 -9.41 -2.48 32.87
N TYR A 390 -9.72 -2.09 31.64
CA TYR A 390 -9.52 -0.69 31.16
C TYR A 390 -10.68 0.24 31.50
N LYS A 391 -11.82 -0.27 31.93
CA LYS A 391 -13.06 0.51 32.14
C LYS A 391 -13.53 1.24 30.87
N ILE A 392 -13.27 0.65 29.70
CA ILE A 392 -13.65 1.15 28.40
C ILE A 392 -14.75 0.26 27.82
N ASP A 393 -15.77 0.86 27.22
CA ASP A 393 -16.76 0.12 26.43
C ASP A 393 -16.26 -0.06 25.00
N PHE A 394 -16.11 -1.31 24.57
CA PHE A 394 -15.58 -1.68 23.24
C PHE A 394 -16.69 -1.98 22.22
N ASP A 395 -17.97 -1.82 22.56
CA ASP A 395 -19.06 -2.19 21.65
C ASP A 395 -19.03 -1.44 20.32
N GLU A 396 -18.57 -0.20 20.33
CA GLU A 396 -18.41 0.58 19.12
C GLU A 396 -17.38 -0.04 18.14
N ILE A 397 -16.25 -0.53 18.63
CA ILE A 397 -15.25 -1.15 17.76
C ILE A 397 -15.59 -2.61 17.42
N LYS A 398 -16.38 -3.31 18.22
CA LYS A 398 -16.90 -4.62 17.84
C LYS A 398 -17.85 -4.55 16.65
N ASN A 399 -18.63 -3.48 16.57
CA ASN A 399 -19.69 -3.31 15.59
C ASN A 399 -19.28 -2.40 14.40
N SER A 400 -18.05 -1.92 14.34
CA SER A 400 -17.56 -1.02 13.30
C SER A 400 -16.17 -1.40 12.83
N SER A 401 -16.01 -1.61 11.52
CA SER A 401 -14.70 -1.83 10.89
C SER A 401 -13.85 -0.57 10.73
N ASN A 402 -14.25 0.55 11.35
CA ASN A 402 -13.55 1.82 11.24
C ASN A 402 -12.16 1.74 11.91
N ARG A 403 -11.11 1.83 11.08
CA ARG A 403 -9.71 1.73 11.51
C ARG A 403 -9.31 2.85 12.47
N LEU A 404 -9.77 4.08 12.25
CA LEU A 404 -9.41 5.22 13.10
C LEU A 404 -9.97 5.05 14.51
N LYS A 405 -11.22 4.59 14.63
CA LYS A 405 -11.82 4.26 15.92
C LYS A 405 -11.05 3.16 16.65
N THR A 406 -10.67 2.10 15.96
CA THR A 406 -9.83 1.04 16.56
C THR A 406 -8.55 1.62 17.15
N TYR A 407 -7.88 2.52 16.42
CA TYR A 407 -6.64 3.15 16.88
C TYR A 407 -6.86 4.09 18.07
N GLU A 408 -7.97 4.84 18.08
CA GLU A 408 -8.38 5.68 19.21
C GLU A 408 -8.58 4.83 20.48
N TYR A 409 -9.25 3.68 20.38
CA TYR A 409 -9.47 2.80 21.52
C TYR A 409 -8.18 2.18 22.05
N ILE A 410 -7.25 1.78 21.20
CA ILE A 410 -5.94 1.28 21.62
C ILE A 410 -5.15 2.38 22.37
N GLU A 411 -5.19 3.63 21.89
CA GLU A 411 -4.54 4.74 22.59
C GLU A 411 -5.21 5.04 23.94
N LYS A 412 -6.53 4.98 24.06
CA LYS A 412 -7.23 5.06 25.35
C LYS A 412 -6.78 3.97 26.33
N MET A 413 -6.60 2.73 25.87
CA MET A 413 -6.06 1.65 26.70
C MET A 413 -4.64 1.97 27.19
N ARG A 414 -3.78 2.51 26.32
CA ARG A 414 -2.43 2.93 26.70
C ARG A 414 -2.47 4.03 27.77
N GLU A 415 -3.32 5.04 27.60
CA GLU A 415 -3.47 6.15 28.56
C GLU A 415 -3.97 5.66 29.92
N VAL A 416 -4.94 4.77 29.94
CA VAL A 416 -5.41 4.12 31.18
C VAL A 416 -4.25 3.37 31.85
N MET A 417 -3.46 2.60 31.08
CA MET A 417 -2.34 1.86 31.63
C MET A 417 -1.24 2.76 32.20
N GLU A 418 -0.99 3.93 31.58
CA GLU A 418 -0.03 4.92 32.09
C GLU A 418 -0.52 5.61 33.38
N SER A 419 -1.82 5.64 33.61
CA SER A 419 -2.44 6.28 34.80
C SER A 419 -2.55 5.35 36.01
N MET A 420 -2.41 4.04 35.81
CA MET A 420 -2.38 3.03 36.88
C MET A 420 -0.99 2.91 37.51
#